data_f66bc060303c0d6e9e26b340a9cd4429
#
_entry.id   f66bc060303c0d6e9e26b340a9cd4429
#
_cell.length_a   1.000
_cell.length_b   1.000
_cell.length_c   1.000
_cell.angle_alpha   90.00
_cell.angle_beta   90.00
_cell.angle_gamma   90.00
#
_symmetry.space_group_name_H-M   'P 1'
#
loop_
_entity.id
_entity.type
_entity.pdbx_description
1 polymer ?
#
loop_
_entity_poly.entity_id
_entity_poly.type
_entity_poly.pdbx_seq_one_letter_code
_entity_poly.pdbx_strand_id
1 'polypeptide(L)'
;MYNDLLYQIALTRVPQVGDVHAKNLAQVYGSAEAVFKAPKHQLEKLEGIGSIRAKNIKAFTQFKDGETEIAFLEKYHIAPLFITHPNYPKRLLNCYDSPPLLYYKGNADLNSSKIISIVGTRSNSDYGKYFCESFLQTLKASGILVVSGLAFGIDTLAHKNALKNNLPTV
;
A
#
# COMPACT_ATOMS: atom_id res chain seq x y z
N MET A 1 3.97 -19.53 4.80
CA MET A 1 4.18 -18.12 4.35
C MET A 1 3.78 -17.89 2.89
N TYR A 2 4.22 -18.72 1.95
CA TYR A 2 3.87 -18.64 0.51
C TYR A 2 2.36 -18.73 0.24
N ASN A 3 1.66 -19.58 0.98
CA ASN A 3 0.23 -19.85 0.75
C ASN A 3 -0.67 -18.64 1.06
N ASP A 4 -0.39 -17.89 2.12
CA ASP A 4 -1.23 -16.71 2.48
C ASP A 4 -1.05 -15.54 1.50
N LEU A 5 0.16 -15.34 0.93
CA LEU A 5 0.40 -14.30 -0.07
C LEU A 5 -0.47 -14.47 -1.32
N LEU A 6 -0.66 -15.71 -1.78
CA LEU A 6 -1.56 -16.00 -2.89
C LEU A 6 -2.99 -15.56 -2.57
N TYR A 7 -3.47 -15.84 -1.36
CA TYR A 7 -4.80 -15.40 -0.91
C TYR A 7 -4.86 -13.88 -0.69
N GLN A 8 -3.79 -13.24 -0.24
CA GLN A 8 -3.72 -11.78 -0.10
C GLN A 8 -3.91 -11.08 -1.46
N ILE A 9 -3.17 -11.54 -2.48
CA ILE A 9 -3.33 -11.04 -3.85
C ILE A 9 -4.74 -11.36 -4.37
N ALA A 10 -5.21 -12.60 -4.18
CA ALA A 10 -6.54 -13.00 -4.61
C ALA A 10 -7.64 -12.12 -4.00
N LEU A 11 -7.54 -11.77 -2.71
CA LEU A 11 -8.54 -10.96 -2.01
C LEU A 11 -8.71 -9.57 -2.64
N THR A 12 -7.64 -8.96 -3.15
CA THR A 12 -7.69 -7.66 -3.84
C THR A 12 -8.35 -7.74 -5.22
N ARG A 13 -8.56 -8.95 -5.76
CA ARG A 13 -9.11 -9.19 -7.09
C ARG A 13 -10.53 -9.76 -7.09
N VAL A 14 -11.08 -10.05 -5.90
CA VAL A 14 -12.46 -10.54 -5.80
C VAL A 14 -13.43 -9.45 -6.26
N PRO A 15 -14.32 -9.74 -7.24
CA PRO A 15 -15.29 -8.77 -7.72
C PRO A 15 -16.14 -8.19 -6.59
N GLN A 16 -16.31 -6.86 -6.58
CA GLN A 16 -17.07 -6.08 -5.58
C GLN A 16 -16.49 -6.09 -4.15
N VAL A 17 -15.32 -6.67 -3.93
CA VAL A 17 -14.56 -6.54 -2.69
C VAL A 17 -13.50 -5.46 -2.92
N GLY A 18 -13.79 -4.22 -2.55
CA GLY A 18 -12.84 -3.11 -2.59
C GLY A 18 -12.03 -3.03 -1.30
N ASP A 19 -11.13 -2.05 -1.21
CA ASP A 19 -10.15 -1.91 -0.14
C ASP A 19 -10.77 -1.93 1.26
N VAL A 20 -11.86 -1.20 1.47
CA VAL A 20 -12.59 -1.15 2.75
C VAL A 20 -13.07 -2.54 3.17
N HIS A 21 -13.64 -3.30 2.23
CA HIS A 21 -14.14 -4.64 2.52
C HIS A 21 -13.01 -5.63 2.77
N ALA A 22 -11.95 -5.58 1.98
CA ALA A 22 -10.77 -6.43 2.15
C ALA A 22 -10.06 -6.14 3.47
N LYS A 23 -9.94 -4.86 3.86
CA LYS A 23 -9.42 -4.43 5.16
C LYS A 23 -10.25 -5.02 6.31
N ASN A 24 -11.58 -4.87 6.26
CA ASN A 24 -12.48 -5.39 7.29
C ASN A 24 -12.37 -6.93 7.39
N LEU A 25 -12.40 -7.62 6.26
CA LEU A 25 -12.23 -9.08 6.22
C LEU A 25 -10.90 -9.52 6.82
N ALA A 26 -9.79 -8.85 6.45
CA ALA A 26 -8.46 -9.16 6.99
C ALA A 26 -8.38 -8.92 8.50
N GLN A 27 -9.01 -7.87 9.02
CA GLN A 27 -9.06 -7.56 10.46
C GLN A 27 -9.86 -8.61 11.24
N VAL A 28 -11.02 -9.02 10.72
CA VAL A 28 -11.90 -9.99 11.41
C VAL A 28 -11.31 -11.39 11.40
N TYR A 29 -10.76 -11.83 10.28
CA TYR A 29 -10.26 -13.21 10.12
C TYR A 29 -8.75 -13.37 10.39
N GLY A 30 -8.01 -12.28 10.51
CA GLY A 30 -6.57 -12.28 10.80
C GLY A 30 -5.67 -12.63 9.61
N SER A 31 -6.16 -13.35 8.59
CA SER A 31 -5.42 -13.67 7.37
C SER A 31 -6.33 -13.77 6.15
N ALA A 32 -5.77 -13.56 4.96
CA ALA A 32 -6.53 -13.67 3.72
C ALA A 32 -6.94 -15.13 3.45
N GLU A 33 -6.08 -16.09 3.76
CA GLU A 33 -6.41 -17.53 3.64
C GLU A 33 -7.64 -17.88 4.49
N ALA A 34 -7.73 -17.38 5.72
CA ALA A 34 -8.87 -17.63 6.61
C ALA A 34 -10.18 -17.06 6.02
N VAL A 35 -10.12 -15.90 5.34
CA VAL A 35 -11.29 -15.34 4.64
C VAL A 35 -11.82 -16.31 3.58
N PHE A 36 -10.94 -16.86 2.72
CA PHE A 36 -11.35 -17.80 1.67
C PHE A 36 -11.83 -19.14 2.23
N LYS A 37 -11.30 -19.59 3.38
CA LYS A 37 -11.73 -20.80 4.07
C LYS A 37 -13.03 -20.64 4.84
N ALA A 38 -13.39 -19.43 5.25
CA ALA A 38 -14.58 -19.16 6.04
C ALA A 38 -15.87 -19.63 5.34
N PRO A 39 -16.83 -20.19 6.07
CA PRO A 39 -18.14 -20.55 5.53
C PRO A 39 -18.89 -19.33 5.00
N LYS A 40 -19.60 -19.48 3.86
CA LYS A 40 -20.34 -18.38 3.22
C LYS A 40 -21.26 -17.64 4.20
N HIS A 41 -22.02 -18.39 5.02
CA HIS A 41 -22.96 -17.82 5.97
C HIS A 41 -22.31 -16.96 7.07
N GLN A 42 -21.03 -17.17 7.37
CA GLN A 42 -20.28 -16.32 8.29
C GLN A 42 -19.84 -15.03 7.61
N LEU A 43 -19.35 -15.11 6.36
CA LEU A 43 -19.01 -13.94 5.55
C LEU A 43 -20.22 -13.03 5.35
N GLU A 44 -21.39 -13.58 5.09
CA GLU A 44 -22.64 -12.83 4.86
C GLU A 44 -23.08 -11.98 6.06
N LYS A 45 -22.73 -12.41 7.28
CA LYS A 45 -23.08 -11.70 8.52
C LYS A 45 -22.22 -10.46 8.78
N LEU A 46 -21.07 -10.33 8.10
CA LEU A 46 -20.21 -9.18 8.28
C LEU A 46 -20.83 -7.94 7.64
N GLU A 47 -20.76 -6.83 8.36
CA GLU A 47 -21.20 -5.54 7.88
C GLU A 47 -20.50 -5.17 6.56
N GLY A 48 -21.27 -4.76 5.58
CA GLY A 48 -20.76 -4.38 4.27
C GLY A 48 -20.48 -5.55 3.32
N ILE A 49 -20.46 -6.81 3.76
CA ILE A 49 -20.16 -7.97 2.88
C ILE A 49 -21.42 -8.48 2.18
N GLY A 50 -22.40 -8.93 2.94
CA GLY A 50 -23.66 -9.45 2.40
C GLY A 50 -23.51 -10.66 1.47
N SER A 51 -24.62 -11.10 0.89
CA SER A 51 -24.68 -12.35 0.12
C SER A 51 -23.88 -12.33 -1.19
N ILE A 52 -23.81 -11.16 -1.85
CA ILE A 52 -23.16 -11.04 -3.16
C ILE A 52 -21.66 -11.15 -3.03
N ARG A 53 -21.03 -10.36 -2.13
CA ARG A 53 -19.58 -10.40 -1.91
C ARG A 53 -19.12 -11.73 -1.33
N ALA A 54 -19.89 -12.29 -0.38
CA ALA A 54 -19.63 -13.62 0.15
C ALA A 54 -19.66 -14.70 -0.94
N LYS A 55 -20.63 -14.63 -1.88
CA LYS A 55 -20.67 -15.51 -3.06
C LYS A 55 -19.43 -15.32 -3.93
N ASN A 56 -19.03 -14.08 -4.23
CA ASN A 56 -17.88 -13.78 -5.07
C ASN A 56 -16.58 -14.31 -4.45
N ILE A 57 -16.39 -14.15 -3.13
CA ILE A 57 -15.22 -14.72 -2.42
C ILE A 57 -15.20 -16.24 -2.56
N LYS A 58 -16.33 -16.93 -2.36
CA LYS A 58 -16.40 -18.40 -2.44
C LYS A 58 -16.28 -18.94 -3.86
N ALA A 59 -16.68 -18.15 -4.86
CA ALA A 59 -16.61 -18.52 -6.27
C ALA A 59 -15.30 -18.11 -6.96
N PHE A 60 -14.40 -17.43 -6.24
CA PHE A 60 -13.15 -16.95 -6.83
C PHE A 60 -12.20 -18.11 -7.16
N THR A 61 -11.75 -18.17 -8.41
CA THR A 61 -10.88 -19.27 -8.93
C THR A 61 -9.63 -18.77 -9.66
N GLN A 62 -9.45 -17.46 -9.81
CA GLN A 62 -8.36 -16.87 -10.60
C GLN A 62 -7.03 -16.80 -9.82
N PHE A 63 -6.65 -17.89 -9.17
CA PHE A 63 -5.41 -17.96 -8.40
C PHE A 63 -4.14 -17.98 -9.26
N LYS A 64 -4.25 -18.48 -10.50
CA LYS A 64 -3.10 -18.53 -11.43
C LYS A 64 -2.48 -17.18 -11.72
N ASP A 65 -3.29 -16.13 -11.78
CA ASP A 65 -2.80 -14.76 -11.97
C ASP A 65 -1.99 -14.29 -10.74
N GLY A 66 -2.41 -14.71 -9.54
CA GLY A 66 -1.68 -14.47 -8.31
C GLY A 66 -0.32 -15.17 -8.27
N GLU A 67 -0.24 -16.41 -8.75
CA GLU A 67 1.03 -17.15 -8.87
C GLU A 67 2.00 -16.43 -9.81
N THR A 68 1.50 -15.94 -10.95
CA THR A 68 2.29 -15.16 -11.91
C THR A 68 2.81 -13.87 -11.28
N GLU A 69 1.98 -13.21 -10.48
CA GLU A 69 2.37 -11.98 -9.77
C GLU A 69 3.42 -12.26 -8.70
N ILE A 70 3.27 -13.35 -7.94
CA ILE A 70 4.28 -13.76 -6.95
C ILE A 70 5.63 -14.00 -7.62
N ALA A 71 5.67 -14.73 -8.73
CA ALA A 71 6.91 -14.95 -9.48
C ALA A 71 7.55 -13.64 -9.97
N PHE A 72 6.72 -12.66 -10.36
CA PHE A 72 7.20 -11.32 -10.72
C PHE A 72 7.79 -10.59 -9.50
N LEU A 73 7.11 -10.61 -8.35
CA LEU A 73 7.59 -9.97 -7.13
C LEU A 73 8.94 -10.53 -6.69
N GLU A 74 9.09 -11.85 -6.72
CA GLU A 74 10.34 -12.54 -6.40
C GLU A 74 11.47 -12.13 -7.37
N LYS A 75 11.19 -12.23 -8.69
CA LYS A 75 12.17 -11.89 -9.73
C LYS A 75 12.71 -10.46 -9.59
N TYR A 76 11.86 -9.50 -9.20
CA TYR A 76 12.24 -8.09 -9.11
C TYR A 76 12.53 -7.61 -7.69
N HIS A 77 12.56 -8.53 -6.71
CA HIS A 77 12.80 -8.22 -5.30
C HIS A 77 11.85 -7.14 -4.77
N ILE A 78 10.56 -7.31 -5.02
CA ILE A 78 9.48 -6.44 -4.54
C ILE A 78 8.84 -7.12 -3.32
N ALA A 79 8.77 -6.42 -2.21
CA ALA A 79 8.16 -6.92 -0.98
C ALA A 79 6.66 -6.63 -0.96
N PRO A 80 5.79 -7.65 -0.91
CA PRO A 80 4.37 -7.45 -0.66
C PRO A 80 4.15 -7.14 0.82
N LEU A 81 3.47 -6.05 1.11
CA LEU A 81 3.10 -5.63 2.45
C LEU A 81 1.58 -5.66 2.58
N PHE A 82 1.07 -6.76 3.09
CA PHE A 82 -0.35 -6.87 3.41
C PHE A 82 -0.68 -6.07 4.66
N ILE A 83 -1.92 -5.66 4.82
CA ILE A 83 -2.37 -4.75 5.89
C ILE A 83 -2.06 -5.25 7.30
N THR A 84 -1.87 -6.56 7.48
CA THR A 84 -1.44 -7.18 8.74
C THR A 84 0.08 -7.35 8.87
N HIS A 85 0.85 -6.96 7.83
CA HIS A 85 2.30 -7.10 7.85
C HIS A 85 2.95 -6.08 8.81
N PRO A 86 3.96 -6.45 9.63
CA PRO A 86 4.60 -5.55 10.60
C PRO A 86 5.17 -4.27 9.98
N ASN A 87 5.67 -4.35 8.74
CA ASN A 87 6.24 -3.22 8.01
C ASN A 87 5.21 -2.43 7.18
N TYR A 88 3.92 -2.80 7.24
CA TYR A 88 2.88 -1.99 6.61
C TYR A 88 2.86 -0.58 7.24
N PRO A 89 2.72 0.50 6.46
CA PRO A 89 2.72 1.87 7.00
C PRO A 89 1.59 2.07 8.01
N LYS A 90 1.91 2.15 9.32
CA LYS A 90 0.92 2.25 10.39
C LYS A 90 0.02 3.48 10.28
N ARG A 91 0.56 4.59 9.74
CA ARG A 91 -0.25 5.81 9.51
C ARG A 91 -1.34 5.58 8.47
N LEU A 92 -1.07 4.73 7.48
CA LEU A 92 -2.04 4.39 6.45
C LEU A 92 -3.21 3.56 7.01
N LEU A 93 -3.01 2.80 8.09
CA LEU A 93 -4.09 2.08 8.77
C LEU A 93 -5.22 2.98 9.28
N ASN A 94 -4.90 4.26 9.56
CA ASN A 94 -5.89 5.25 10.00
C ASN A 94 -6.79 5.76 8.86
N CYS A 95 -6.42 5.51 7.59
CA CYS A 95 -7.27 5.85 6.46
C CYS A 95 -8.41 4.83 6.35
N TYR A 96 -9.62 5.32 6.06
CA TYR A 96 -10.80 4.47 5.91
C TYR A 96 -10.62 3.41 4.82
N ASP A 97 -10.10 3.83 3.68
CA ASP A 97 -9.90 3.08 2.45
C ASP A 97 -8.44 2.66 2.22
N SER A 98 -7.72 2.35 3.30
CA SER A 98 -6.33 1.88 3.19
C SER A 98 -6.22 0.70 2.23
N PRO A 99 -5.29 0.71 1.25
CA PRO A 99 -5.06 -0.43 0.39
C PRO A 99 -4.72 -1.68 1.21
N PRO A 100 -5.38 -2.83 1.01
CA PRO A 100 -5.09 -4.03 1.79
C PRO A 100 -3.71 -4.64 1.49
N LEU A 101 -3.15 -4.34 0.33
CA LEU A 101 -1.85 -4.83 -0.13
C LEU A 101 -1.07 -3.72 -0.81
N LEU A 102 0.18 -3.53 -0.39
CA LEU A 102 1.14 -2.63 -1.01
C LEU A 102 2.31 -3.44 -1.58
N TYR A 103 2.89 -2.95 -2.65
CA TYR A 103 4.14 -3.46 -3.21
C TYR A 103 5.26 -2.47 -2.92
N TYR A 104 6.27 -2.93 -2.18
CA TYR A 104 7.36 -2.10 -1.74
C TYR A 104 8.70 -2.56 -2.33
N LYS A 105 9.44 -1.62 -2.87
CA LYS A 105 10.81 -1.84 -3.31
C LYS A 105 11.71 -0.71 -2.83
N GLY A 106 12.64 -1.00 -1.96
CA GLY A 106 13.55 -0.02 -1.40
C GLY A 106 14.02 -0.42 -0.01
N ASN A 107 14.62 0.54 0.70
CA ASN A 107 15.18 0.36 2.04
C ASN A 107 14.71 1.43 3.04
N ALA A 108 13.78 2.29 2.67
CA ALA A 108 13.25 3.30 3.58
C ALA A 108 12.34 2.67 4.66
N ASP A 109 12.46 3.12 5.90
CA ASP A 109 11.52 2.73 6.95
C ASP A 109 10.19 3.47 6.78
N LEU A 110 9.16 2.75 6.32
CA LEU A 110 7.81 3.30 6.12
C LEU A 110 7.12 3.69 7.44
N ASN A 111 7.65 3.26 8.57
CA ASN A 111 7.18 3.58 9.91
C ASN A 111 8.09 4.57 10.66
N SER A 112 8.95 5.29 9.94
CA SER A 112 9.80 6.34 10.50
C SER A 112 9.00 7.27 11.44
N SER A 113 9.62 7.68 12.53
CA SER A 113 8.99 8.57 13.51
C SER A 113 8.70 9.95 12.93
N LYS A 114 9.52 10.39 11.96
CA LYS A 114 9.40 11.70 11.29
C LYS A 114 9.11 11.47 9.82
N ILE A 115 7.91 11.86 9.38
CA ILE A 115 7.48 11.77 7.98
C ILE A 115 6.90 13.12 7.57
N ILE A 116 7.22 13.54 6.35
CA ILE A 116 6.59 14.68 5.69
C ILE A 116 6.09 14.26 4.31
N SER A 117 4.87 14.66 3.98
CA SER A 117 4.31 14.48 2.64
C SER A 117 4.44 15.79 1.85
N ILE A 118 4.98 15.71 0.64
CA ILE A 118 5.11 16.84 -0.28
C ILE A 118 4.28 16.52 -1.52
N VAL A 119 3.30 17.36 -1.78
CA VAL A 119 2.37 17.19 -2.91
C VAL A 119 2.21 18.55 -3.60
N GLY A 120 2.14 18.54 -4.92
CA GLY A 120 1.95 19.77 -5.66
C GLY A 120 1.58 19.60 -7.12
N THR A 121 1.57 20.71 -7.84
CA THR A 121 1.21 20.74 -9.25
C THR A 121 2.19 19.95 -10.13
N ARG A 122 1.66 19.36 -11.21
CA ARG A 122 2.47 18.71 -12.25
C ARG A 122 3.25 19.71 -13.11
N SER A 123 2.75 20.95 -13.22
CA SER A 123 3.39 22.06 -13.92
C SER A 123 3.77 23.14 -12.90
N ASN A 124 4.96 22.97 -12.31
CA ASN A 124 5.43 23.87 -11.26
C ASN A 124 5.98 25.16 -11.85
N SER A 125 5.76 26.29 -11.13
CA SER A 125 6.43 27.56 -11.37
C SER A 125 7.87 27.54 -10.88
N ASP A 126 8.67 28.51 -11.32
CA ASP A 126 10.04 28.69 -10.81
C ASP A 126 10.05 28.94 -9.31
N TYR A 127 9.07 29.67 -8.78
CA TYR A 127 8.90 29.87 -7.33
C TYR A 127 8.63 28.53 -6.61
N GLY A 128 7.71 27.71 -7.13
CA GLY A 128 7.41 26.39 -6.56
C GLY A 128 8.63 25.46 -6.54
N LYS A 129 9.43 25.50 -7.61
CA LYS A 129 10.71 24.80 -7.68
C LYS A 129 11.68 25.28 -6.61
N TYR A 130 11.93 26.58 -6.57
CA TYR A 130 12.83 27.20 -5.60
C TYR A 130 12.39 26.90 -4.15
N PHE A 131 11.11 27.03 -3.86
CA PHE A 131 10.56 26.74 -2.52
C PHE A 131 10.81 25.27 -2.13
N CYS A 132 10.49 24.32 -3.01
CA CYS A 132 10.70 22.89 -2.75
C CYS A 132 12.18 22.58 -2.48
N GLU A 133 13.09 23.13 -3.30
CA GLU A 133 14.53 22.95 -3.15
C GLU A 133 15.03 23.53 -1.81
N SER A 134 14.69 24.79 -1.51
CA SER A 134 15.12 25.47 -0.29
C SER A 134 14.56 24.78 0.95
N PHE A 135 13.29 24.39 0.92
CA PHE A 135 12.65 23.72 2.04
C PHE A 135 13.33 22.39 2.36
N LEU A 136 13.56 21.53 1.37
CA LEU A 136 14.23 20.23 1.58
C LEU A 136 15.68 20.38 2.01
N GLN A 137 16.35 21.46 1.60
CA GLN A 137 17.69 21.77 2.08
C GLN A 137 17.69 22.07 3.59
N THR A 138 16.67 22.73 4.13
CA THR A 138 16.57 22.99 5.59
C THR A 138 16.34 21.73 6.40
N LEU A 139 15.84 20.67 5.77
CA LEU A 139 15.59 19.37 6.41
C LEU A 139 16.82 18.43 6.37
N LYS A 140 17.91 18.84 5.75
CA LYS A 140 19.16 18.05 5.69
C LYS A 140 19.56 17.57 7.08
N ALA A 141 19.96 16.30 7.18
CA ALA A 141 20.36 15.65 8.42
C ALA A 141 19.26 15.49 9.50
N SER A 142 18.00 15.80 9.20
CA SER A 142 16.88 15.63 10.16
C SER A 142 16.41 14.19 10.32
N GLY A 143 16.78 13.29 9.37
CA GLY A 143 16.28 11.92 9.31
C GLY A 143 14.80 11.81 8.95
N ILE A 144 14.20 12.87 8.41
CA ILE A 144 12.78 12.87 7.97
C ILE A 144 12.63 12.02 6.71
N LEU A 145 11.65 11.12 6.69
CA LEU A 145 11.21 10.44 5.48
C LEU A 145 10.32 11.38 4.66
N VAL A 146 10.71 11.64 3.43
CA VAL A 146 9.93 12.42 2.46
C VAL A 146 9.04 11.47 1.67
N VAL A 147 7.74 11.69 1.71
CA VAL A 147 6.74 10.92 0.95
C VAL A 147 6.14 11.80 -0.14
N SER A 148 6.05 11.27 -1.36
CA SER A 148 5.44 11.97 -2.48
C SER A 148 4.80 10.99 -3.47
N GLY A 149 4.02 11.49 -4.44
CA GLY A 149 3.25 10.65 -5.37
C GLY A 149 4.00 10.21 -6.63
N LEU A 150 5.29 10.51 -6.74
CA LEU A 150 6.12 10.20 -7.93
C LEU A 150 5.56 10.77 -9.26
N ALA A 151 4.69 11.76 -9.21
CA ALA A 151 4.17 12.45 -10.38
C ALA A 151 5.19 13.46 -10.95
N PHE A 152 4.92 13.98 -12.16
CA PHE A 152 5.69 15.11 -12.68
C PHE A 152 5.51 16.36 -11.80
N GLY A 153 6.45 17.31 -11.90
CA GLY A 153 6.39 18.58 -11.18
C GLY A 153 6.91 18.52 -9.76
N ILE A 154 6.15 19.00 -8.79
CA ILE A 154 6.59 19.12 -7.39
C ILE A 154 6.97 17.77 -6.79
N ASP A 155 6.24 16.70 -7.09
CA ASP A 155 6.53 15.36 -6.57
C ASP A 155 7.92 14.88 -7.03
N THR A 156 8.22 15.01 -8.32
CA THR A 156 9.54 14.69 -8.86
C THR A 156 10.63 15.56 -8.23
N LEU A 157 10.37 16.85 -7.99
CA LEU A 157 11.33 17.76 -7.34
C LEU A 157 11.55 17.35 -5.88
N ALA A 158 10.49 16.95 -5.17
CA ALA A 158 10.58 16.46 -3.81
C ALA A 158 11.53 15.26 -3.69
N HIS A 159 11.34 14.23 -4.53
CA HIS A 159 12.23 13.06 -4.54
C HIS A 159 13.68 13.42 -4.90
N LYS A 160 13.89 14.20 -5.97
CA LYS A 160 15.25 14.60 -6.39
C LYS A 160 15.98 15.39 -5.31
N ASN A 161 15.30 16.34 -4.68
CA ASN A 161 15.92 17.16 -3.64
C ASN A 161 16.07 16.40 -2.31
N ALA A 162 15.18 15.47 -1.98
CA ALA A 162 15.38 14.56 -0.85
C ALA A 162 16.67 13.76 -1.02
N LEU A 163 16.87 13.11 -2.17
CA LEU A 163 18.09 12.36 -2.48
C LEU A 163 19.33 13.24 -2.45
N LYS A 164 19.30 14.44 -3.04
CA LYS A 164 20.39 15.42 -3.03
C LYS A 164 20.81 15.83 -1.61
N ASN A 165 19.86 15.85 -0.67
CA ASN A 165 20.10 16.21 0.72
C ASN A 165 20.28 15.00 1.67
N ASN A 166 20.43 13.78 1.12
CA ASN A 166 20.57 12.52 1.86
C ASN A 166 19.37 12.26 2.81
N LEU A 167 18.15 12.65 2.39
CA LEU A 167 16.92 12.32 3.07
C LEU A 167 16.32 11.06 2.45
N PRO A 168 15.83 10.10 3.26
CA PRO A 168 15.08 8.97 2.73
C PRO A 168 13.79 9.48 2.06
N THR A 169 13.39 8.82 0.97
CA THR A 169 12.18 9.20 0.23
C THR A 169 11.47 7.98 -0.34
N VAL A 170 10.16 8.05 -0.40
CA VAL A 170 9.26 7.01 -0.91
C VAL A 170 8.04 7.64 -1.59
#